data_33e96b45415c60fe05620f703dcdee8e
#
_entry.id   33e96b45415c60fe05620f703dcdee8e
#
_cell.length_a   1.000
_cell.length_b   1.000
_cell.length_c   1.000
_cell.angle_alpha   90.00
_cell.angle_beta   90.00
_cell.angle_gamma   90.00
#
_symmetry.space_group_name_H-M   'P 1'
#
loop_
_entity.id
_entity.type
_entity.pdbx_description
1 polymer ?
#
loop_
_entity_poly.entity_id
_entity_poly.type
_entity_poly.pdbx_seq_one_letter_code
_entity_poly.pdbx_strand_id
1 'polypeptide(L)'
;APCLCRAMPHSQAASPSIKLNRVAIIRGTRVILRDFDLEVERGELVWVRGANGSGKSTLFRALSGLLPVASGEVSISGAIALCDDNLALDLDQRLGKAIRFWTDLDAIKPAKLEAALETLDLIGLADLPVRLLSAGQKRRGALARLLASDVPIWLLDEPYNGLDQANVARLDAALSRHTEQGGIALVASHIAPTVIVTRSLVIDRPKAELAA
;
A
#
# COMPACT_ATOMS: atom_id res chain seq x y z
N ALA A 1 -10.11 -12.02 4.45
CA ALA A 1 -10.89 -11.24 3.49
C ALA A 1 -9.97 -10.91 2.31
N PRO A 2 -10.38 -11.12 1.06
CA PRO A 2 -9.54 -10.84 -0.09
C PRO A 2 -9.33 -9.34 -0.24
N CYS A 3 -8.13 -8.97 -0.65
CA CYS A 3 -7.76 -7.60 -1.02
C CYS A 3 -8.63 -7.18 -2.22
N LEU A 4 -9.64 -6.37 -1.98
CA LEU A 4 -10.57 -5.89 -3.00
C LEU A 4 -9.94 -4.69 -3.72
N CYS A 5 -9.25 -4.94 -4.84
CA CYS A 5 -9.13 -3.92 -5.88
C CYS A 5 -10.51 -3.80 -6.55
N ARG A 6 -11.32 -2.84 -6.14
CA ARG A 6 -12.57 -2.53 -6.80
C ARG A 6 -12.27 -1.55 -7.93
N ALA A 7 -12.04 -2.06 -9.14
CA ALA A 7 -12.01 -1.23 -10.34
C ALA A 7 -13.40 -0.65 -10.56
N MET A 8 -13.54 0.67 -10.45
CA MET A 8 -14.69 1.42 -10.93
C MET A 8 -14.52 1.66 -12.45
N PRO A 9 -15.61 1.66 -13.26
CA PRO A 9 -15.50 1.87 -14.70
C PRO A 9 -14.93 3.26 -15.01
N HIS A 10 -14.11 3.34 -16.03
CA HIS A 10 -13.42 4.53 -16.54
C HIS A 10 -14.41 5.64 -16.92
N SER A 11 -14.73 6.51 -15.98
CA SER A 11 -15.19 7.88 -16.23
C SER A 11 -13.95 8.77 -16.24
N GLN A 12 -13.92 9.82 -17.08
CA GLN A 12 -12.83 10.79 -17.24
C GLN A 12 -12.06 10.99 -15.93
N ALA A 13 -10.81 10.52 -15.91
CA ALA A 13 -10.08 10.29 -14.67
C ALA A 13 -9.87 11.59 -13.91
N ALA A 14 -10.70 11.83 -12.90
CA ALA A 14 -10.43 12.84 -11.90
C ALA A 14 -9.04 12.55 -11.31
N SER A 15 -8.25 13.60 -11.08
CA SER A 15 -6.92 13.46 -10.47
C SER A 15 -7.04 12.67 -9.17
N PRO A 16 -6.12 11.73 -8.88
CA PRO A 16 -6.16 10.99 -7.63
C PRO A 16 -6.04 11.94 -6.44
N SER A 17 -6.84 11.72 -5.42
CA SER A 17 -6.80 12.49 -4.18
C SER A 17 -7.36 11.69 -3.00
N ILE A 18 -6.90 12.04 -1.80
CA ILE A 18 -7.40 11.51 -0.53
C ILE A 18 -7.75 12.71 0.35
N LYS A 19 -8.99 12.76 0.85
CA LYS A 19 -9.45 13.76 1.80
C LYS A 19 -10.13 13.08 2.98
N LEU A 20 -9.64 13.36 4.19
CA LEU A 20 -10.25 12.99 5.46
C LEU A 20 -10.59 14.27 6.20
N ASN A 21 -11.81 14.39 6.71
CA ASN A 21 -12.28 15.52 7.49
C ASN A 21 -12.84 15.03 8.83
N ARG A 22 -12.15 15.38 9.91
CA ARG A 22 -12.47 15.01 11.30
C ARG A 22 -12.79 13.53 11.48
N VAL A 23 -11.99 12.66 10.86
CA VAL A 23 -12.21 11.21 10.89
C VAL A 23 -11.85 10.65 12.25
N ALA A 24 -12.76 9.83 12.80
CA ALA A 24 -12.46 8.98 13.94
C ALA A 24 -12.49 7.50 13.53
N ILE A 25 -11.51 6.74 14.03
CA ILE A 25 -11.42 5.29 13.81
C ILE A 25 -11.36 4.60 15.15
N ILE A 26 -12.29 3.63 15.35
CA ILE A 26 -12.40 2.83 16.56
C ILE A 26 -12.13 1.37 16.20
N ARG A 27 -11.38 0.66 17.05
CA ARG A 27 -11.14 -0.77 16.93
C ARG A 27 -11.46 -1.47 18.24
N GLY A 28 -12.55 -2.24 18.24
CA GLY A 28 -13.15 -2.76 19.48
C GLY A 28 -13.60 -1.59 20.37
N THR A 29 -13.06 -1.50 21.57
CA THR A 29 -13.37 -0.43 22.55
C THR A 29 -12.32 0.70 22.55
N ARG A 30 -11.39 0.72 21.59
CA ARG A 30 -10.28 1.69 21.57
C ARG A 30 -10.43 2.67 20.43
N VAL A 31 -10.34 3.96 20.77
CA VAL A 31 -10.16 5.02 19.77
C VAL A 31 -8.73 4.96 19.26
N ILE A 32 -8.57 4.77 17.96
CA ILE A 32 -7.27 4.71 17.29
C ILE A 32 -6.88 6.05 16.70
N LEU A 33 -7.82 6.71 16.04
CA LEU A 33 -7.68 8.08 15.53
C LEU A 33 -8.92 8.87 15.95
N ARG A 34 -8.72 10.16 16.26
CA ARG A 34 -9.80 11.09 16.61
C ARG A 34 -9.55 12.43 15.92
N ASP A 35 -10.62 13.01 15.38
CA ASP A 35 -10.61 14.31 14.70
C ASP A 35 -9.43 14.45 13.71
N PHE A 36 -9.20 13.38 12.95
CA PHE A 36 -8.05 13.26 12.09
C PHE A 36 -8.35 13.83 10.71
N ASP A 37 -7.56 14.82 10.32
CA ASP A 37 -7.62 15.47 9.02
C ASP A 37 -6.42 15.06 8.17
N LEU A 38 -6.65 14.79 6.90
CA LEU A 38 -5.62 14.47 5.93
C LEU A 38 -6.07 14.90 4.55
N GLU A 39 -5.21 15.57 3.83
CA GLU A 39 -5.41 15.87 2.42
C GLU A 39 -4.12 15.46 1.67
N VAL A 40 -4.28 14.63 0.65
CA VAL A 40 -3.17 14.18 -0.21
C VAL A 40 -3.59 14.34 -1.64
N GLU A 41 -2.74 14.99 -2.41
CA GLU A 41 -2.99 15.30 -3.80
C GLU A 41 -2.09 14.50 -4.75
N ARG A 42 -2.42 14.60 -6.02
CA ARG A 42 -1.66 13.99 -7.10
C ARG A 42 -0.17 14.31 -7.01
N GLY A 43 0.67 13.28 -7.17
CA GLY A 43 2.13 13.41 -7.19
C GLY A 43 2.78 13.41 -5.80
N GLU A 44 2.00 13.29 -4.73
CA GLU A 44 2.55 13.30 -3.38
C GLU A 44 3.03 11.92 -2.92
N LEU A 45 4.22 11.91 -2.30
CA LEU A 45 4.73 10.82 -1.48
C LEU A 45 4.68 11.23 -0.02
N VAL A 46 3.83 10.57 0.76
CA VAL A 46 3.64 10.86 2.18
C VAL A 46 4.29 9.76 3.02
N TRP A 47 5.27 10.13 3.82
CA TRP A 47 5.86 9.23 4.81
C TRP A 47 5.07 9.26 6.11
N VAL A 48 4.36 8.16 6.41
CA VAL A 48 3.53 8.00 7.61
C VAL A 48 4.37 7.41 8.74
N ARG A 49 4.64 8.21 9.75
CA ARG A 49 5.46 7.89 10.92
C ARG A 49 4.60 7.63 12.14
N GLY A 50 5.15 6.96 13.12
CA GLY A 50 4.53 6.72 14.42
C GLY A 50 5.03 5.44 15.06
N ALA A 51 4.88 5.33 16.37
CA ALA A 51 5.26 4.15 17.14
C ALA A 51 4.49 2.90 16.68
N ASN A 52 4.97 1.71 17.05
CA ASN A 52 4.22 0.47 16.81
C ASN A 52 2.87 0.55 17.55
N GLY A 53 1.81 0.21 16.83
CA GLY A 53 0.44 0.30 17.36
C GLY A 53 -0.12 1.73 17.48
N SER A 54 0.49 2.74 16.84
CA SER A 54 -0.05 4.11 16.78
C SER A 54 -1.30 4.24 15.89
N GLY A 55 -1.53 3.28 14.96
CA GLY A 55 -2.69 3.31 14.09
C GLY A 55 -2.38 3.40 12.59
N LYS A 56 -1.10 3.37 12.17
CA LYS A 56 -0.70 3.45 10.76
C LYS A 56 -1.44 2.43 9.88
N SER A 57 -1.33 1.14 10.22
CA SER A 57 -2.04 0.06 9.50
C SER A 57 -3.56 0.19 9.59
N THR A 58 -4.07 0.75 10.69
CA THR A 58 -5.51 0.97 10.88
C THR A 58 -6.00 2.07 9.94
N LEU A 59 -5.24 3.17 9.81
CA LEU A 59 -5.52 4.23 8.83
C LEU A 59 -5.54 3.67 7.41
N PHE A 60 -4.53 2.87 7.01
CA PHE A 60 -4.45 2.29 5.67
C PHE A 60 -5.61 1.35 5.37
N ARG A 61 -6.05 0.55 6.35
CA ARG A 61 -7.23 -0.30 6.20
C ARG A 61 -8.52 0.50 6.09
N ALA A 62 -8.62 1.63 6.80
CA ALA A 62 -9.77 2.52 6.66
C ALA A 62 -9.80 3.20 5.28
N LEU A 63 -8.66 3.70 4.79
CA LEU A 63 -8.53 4.27 3.45
C LEU A 63 -8.85 3.24 2.35
N SER A 64 -8.50 1.97 2.55
CA SER A 64 -8.80 0.88 1.62
C SER A 64 -10.25 0.37 1.72
N GLY A 65 -11.08 0.93 2.60
CA GLY A 65 -12.45 0.45 2.84
C GLY A 65 -12.54 -0.91 3.56
N LEU A 66 -11.43 -1.41 4.09
CA LEU A 66 -11.37 -2.67 4.86
C LEU A 66 -11.80 -2.49 6.32
N LEU A 67 -11.86 -1.25 6.78
CA LEU A 67 -12.30 -0.89 8.12
C LEU A 67 -13.22 0.34 8.02
N PRO A 68 -14.42 0.31 8.62
CA PRO A 68 -15.29 1.47 8.63
C PRO A 68 -14.72 2.57 9.55
N VAL A 69 -14.96 3.83 9.19
CA VAL A 69 -14.74 4.97 10.06
C VAL A 69 -15.93 5.12 11.02
N ALA A 70 -15.68 5.55 12.25
CA ALA A 70 -16.73 5.75 13.26
C ALA A 70 -17.44 7.09 13.07
N SER A 71 -16.73 8.12 12.62
CA SER A 71 -17.28 9.44 12.31
C SER A 71 -16.35 10.20 11.35
N GLY A 72 -16.81 11.35 10.87
CA GLY A 72 -16.11 12.18 9.89
C GLY A 72 -16.40 11.77 8.44
N GLU A 73 -15.74 12.42 7.52
CA GLU A 73 -15.94 12.22 6.08
C GLU A 73 -14.66 11.72 5.43
N VAL A 74 -14.80 10.73 4.55
CA VAL A 74 -13.72 10.18 3.73
C VAL A 74 -14.10 10.35 2.27
N SER A 75 -13.29 11.10 1.53
CA SER A 75 -13.45 11.28 0.09
C SER A 75 -12.16 10.84 -0.60
N ILE A 76 -12.28 9.87 -1.51
CA ILE A 76 -11.14 9.32 -2.24
C ILE A 76 -11.48 9.28 -3.72
N SER A 77 -10.62 9.89 -4.53
CA SER A 77 -10.69 9.84 -5.99
C SER A 77 -9.55 8.95 -6.50
N GLY A 78 -9.90 7.89 -7.20
CA GLY A 78 -8.97 6.89 -7.71
C GLY A 78 -9.02 5.55 -6.97
N ALA A 79 -8.59 4.50 -7.66
CA ALA A 79 -8.47 3.17 -7.06
C ALA A 79 -7.27 3.09 -6.11
N ILE A 80 -7.37 2.25 -5.08
CA ILE A 80 -6.33 2.05 -4.07
C ILE A 80 -5.77 0.63 -4.18
N ALA A 81 -4.45 0.51 -4.13
CA ALA A 81 -3.75 -0.74 -3.86
C ALA A 81 -3.10 -0.68 -2.47
N LEU A 82 -3.40 -1.68 -1.65
CA LEU A 82 -2.79 -1.85 -0.33
C LEU A 82 -1.79 -3.01 -0.36
N CYS A 83 -0.56 -2.74 0.08
CA CYS A 83 0.46 -3.73 0.36
C CYS A 83 0.77 -3.71 1.87
N ASP A 84 0.25 -4.68 2.60
CA ASP A 84 0.47 -4.86 4.05
C ASP A 84 1.16 -6.20 4.32
N ASP A 85 1.21 -6.62 5.59
CA ASP A 85 1.82 -7.90 5.98
C ASP A 85 1.06 -9.12 5.47
N ASN A 86 -0.19 -8.96 5.04
CA ASN A 86 -0.96 -10.01 4.39
C ASN A 86 -0.62 -10.06 2.90
N LEU A 87 0.42 -10.79 2.54
CA LEU A 87 1.01 -10.78 1.20
C LEU A 87 0.07 -11.29 0.10
N ALA A 88 -1.04 -11.95 0.46
CA ALA A 88 -2.04 -12.49 -0.46
C ALA A 88 -1.45 -13.36 -1.60
N LEU A 89 -0.41 -14.12 -1.29
CA LEU A 89 0.24 -15.08 -2.18
C LEU A 89 -0.14 -16.50 -1.76
N ASP A 90 -0.61 -17.31 -2.69
CA ASP A 90 -0.86 -18.73 -2.46
C ASP A 90 0.48 -19.47 -2.28
N LEU A 91 0.68 -20.06 -1.11
CA LEU A 91 1.94 -20.70 -0.73
C LEU A 91 2.28 -21.93 -1.56
N ASP A 92 1.28 -22.61 -2.12
CA ASP A 92 1.47 -23.82 -2.89
C ASP A 92 1.64 -23.57 -4.39
N GLN A 93 1.37 -22.37 -4.85
CA GLN A 93 1.59 -21.97 -6.23
C GLN A 93 3.05 -21.52 -6.46
N ARG A 94 3.50 -21.58 -7.73
CA ARG A 94 4.72 -20.92 -8.17
C ARG A 94 4.53 -19.40 -8.06
N LEU A 95 5.58 -18.66 -7.70
CA LEU A 95 5.51 -17.22 -7.48
C LEU A 95 4.88 -16.47 -8.66
N GLY A 96 5.36 -16.72 -9.88
CA GLY A 96 4.84 -16.08 -11.09
C GLY A 96 3.35 -16.36 -11.31
N LYS A 97 2.88 -17.59 -10.99
CA LYS A 97 1.47 -17.95 -11.10
C LYS A 97 0.63 -17.33 -9.99
N ALA A 98 1.14 -17.28 -8.75
CA ALA A 98 0.46 -16.65 -7.63
C ALA A 98 0.24 -15.15 -7.83
N ILE A 99 1.21 -14.45 -8.44
CA ILE A 99 1.05 -13.03 -8.78
C ILE A 99 0.16 -12.87 -10.01
N ARG A 100 0.32 -13.70 -11.03
CA ARG A 100 -0.48 -13.65 -12.26
C ARG A 100 -1.97 -13.80 -11.97
N PHE A 101 -2.38 -14.63 -11.02
CA PHE A 101 -3.78 -14.75 -10.60
C PHE A 101 -4.41 -13.37 -10.32
N TRP A 102 -3.70 -12.49 -9.62
CA TRP A 102 -4.18 -11.15 -9.30
C TRP A 102 -4.14 -10.21 -10.49
N THR A 103 -3.05 -10.27 -11.30
CA THR A 103 -2.92 -9.40 -12.47
C THR A 103 -3.95 -9.76 -13.55
N ASP A 104 -4.29 -11.03 -13.70
CA ASP A 104 -5.34 -11.47 -14.61
C ASP A 104 -6.74 -11.00 -14.14
N LEU A 105 -6.99 -11.03 -12.83
CA LEU A 105 -8.23 -10.53 -12.24
C LEU A 105 -8.41 -9.03 -12.46
N ASP A 106 -7.32 -8.28 -12.41
CA ASP A 106 -7.29 -6.83 -12.63
C ASP A 106 -7.08 -6.47 -14.12
N ALA A 107 -7.10 -7.44 -15.04
CA ALA A 107 -6.88 -7.29 -16.48
C ALA A 107 -5.56 -6.58 -16.85
N ILE A 108 -4.52 -6.77 -16.04
CA ILE A 108 -3.19 -6.16 -16.22
C ILE A 108 -2.44 -6.93 -17.33
N LYS A 109 -1.79 -6.17 -18.23
CA LYS A 109 -1.02 -6.75 -19.32
C LYS A 109 0.16 -7.57 -18.80
N PRO A 110 0.43 -8.79 -19.35
CA PRO A 110 1.52 -9.66 -18.90
C PRO A 110 2.90 -8.97 -18.86
N ALA A 111 3.17 -8.09 -19.82
CA ALA A 111 4.43 -7.33 -19.88
C ALA A 111 4.66 -6.44 -18.63
N LYS A 112 3.61 -5.94 -17.97
CA LYS A 112 3.75 -5.16 -16.74
C LYS A 112 4.15 -6.03 -15.56
N LEU A 113 3.60 -7.25 -15.47
CA LEU A 113 4.03 -8.21 -14.47
C LEU A 113 5.49 -8.59 -14.67
N GLU A 114 5.90 -8.85 -15.89
CA GLU A 114 7.29 -9.20 -16.21
C GLU A 114 8.25 -8.08 -15.81
N ALA A 115 7.95 -6.84 -16.19
CA ALA A 115 8.73 -5.66 -15.79
C ALA A 115 8.78 -5.46 -14.27
N ALA A 116 7.69 -5.75 -13.55
CA ALA A 116 7.66 -5.67 -12.08
C ALA A 116 8.52 -6.77 -11.43
N LEU A 117 8.47 -8.01 -11.95
CA LEU A 117 9.33 -9.11 -11.50
C LEU A 117 10.81 -8.80 -11.76
N GLU A 118 11.14 -8.23 -12.90
CA GLU A 118 12.51 -7.81 -13.23
C GLU A 118 12.96 -6.68 -12.29
N THR A 119 12.14 -5.65 -12.10
CA THR A 119 12.43 -4.52 -11.19
C THR A 119 12.79 -5.00 -9.79
N LEU A 120 12.13 -6.03 -9.28
CA LEU A 120 12.33 -6.54 -7.92
C LEU A 120 13.22 -7.80 -7.87
N ASP A 121 13.94 -8.12 -8.97
CA ASP A 121 14.87 -9.26 -9.05
C ASP A 121 14.19 -10.59 -8.65
N LEU A 122 13.06 -10.89 -9.29
CA LEU A 122 12.24 -12.06 -9.03
C LEU A 122 12.10 -13.01 -10.22
N ILE A 123 12.63 -12.65 -11.40
CA ILE A 123 12.52 -13.48 -12.61
C ILE A 123 13.04 -14.89 -12.35
N GLY A 124 14.23 -15.01 -11.74
CA GLY A 124 14.84 -16.32 -11.42
C GLY A 124 14.09 -17.13 -10.35
N LEU A 125 13.12 -16.50 -9.66
CA LEU A 125 12.32 -17.13 -8.61
C LEU A 125 10.89 -17.43 -9.06
N ALA A 126 10.49 -16.99 -10.26
CA ALA A 126 9.11 -17.05 -10.73
C ALA A 126 8.53 -18.49 -10.76
N ASP A 127 9.38 -19.49 -10.99
CA ASP A 127 9.00 -20.91 -11.03
C ASP A 127 9.07 -21.64 -9.68
N LEU A 128 9.58 -20.98 -8.64
CA LEU A 128 9.65 -21.58 -7.31
C LEU A 128 8.31 -21.49 -6.57
N PRO A 129 7.89 -22.54 -5.84
CA PRO A 129 6.75 -22.47 -4.93
C PRO A 129 6.94 -21.38 -3.88
N VAL A 130 5.89 -20.58 -3.65
CA VAL A 130 5.96 -19.44 -2.70
C VAL A 130 6.39 -19.88 -1.30
N ARG A 131 6.00 -21.08 -0.85
CA ARG A 131 6.40 -21.61 0.46
C ARG A 131 7.92 -21.73 0.64
N LEU A 132 8.68 -21.94 -0.44
CA LEU A 132 10.13 -22.08 -0.41
C LEU A 132 10.89 -20.74 -0.41
N LEU A 133 10.19 -19.65 -0.64
CA LEU A 133 10.79 -18.32 -0.65
C LEU A 133 11.04 -17.80 0.77
N SER A 134 12.11 -17.03 0.94
CA SER A 134 12.36 -16.28 2.18
C SER A 134 11.27 -15.22 2.42
N ALA A 135 11.18 -14.69 3.65
CA ALA A 135 10.24 -13.63 3.97
C ALA A 135 10.44 -12.38 3.08
N GLY A 136 11.69 -11.97 2.84
CA GLY A 136 12.02 -10.86 1.96
C GLY A 136 11.65 -11.12 0.49
N GLN A 137 11.84 -12.35 -0.01
CA GLN A 137 11.43 -12.74 -1.36
C GLN A 137 9.89 -12.72 -1.51
N LYS A 138 9.16 -13.22 -0.51
CA LYS A 138 7.70 -13.14 -0.47
C LYS A 138 7.22 -11.69 -0.44
N ARG A 139 7.89 -10.83 0.35
CA ARG A 139 7.59 -9.39 0.41
C ARG A 139 7.79 -8.74 -0.95
N ARG A 140 8.90 -9.01 -1.63
CA ARG A 140 9.14 -8.54 -3.00
C ARG A 140 8.06 -9.04 -3.97
N GLY A 141 7.57 -10.27 -3.83
CA GLY A 141 6.46 -10.80 -4.62
C GLY A 141 5.17 -10.00 -4.45
N ALA A 142 4.83 -9.60 -3.23
CA ALA A 142 3.67 -8.74 -2.97
C ALA A 142 3.87 -7.33 -3.56
N LEU A 143 5.07 -6.77 -3.45
CA LEU A 143 5.42 -5.50 -4.07
C LEU A 143 5.38 -5.58 -5.61
N ALA A 144 5.81 -6.70 -6.22
CA ALA A 144 5.73 -6.88 -7.67
C ALA A 144 4.28 -6.81 -8.19
N ARG A 145 3.33 -7.36 -7.43
CA ARG A 145 1.91 -7.22 -7.74
C ARG A 145 1.48 -5.75 -7.72
N LEU A 146 1.90 -4.99 -6.71
CA LEU A 146 1.61 -3.56 -6.61
C LEU A 146 2.20 -2.79 -7.80
N LEU A 147 3.49 -3.02 -8.11
CA LEU A 147 4.18 -2.35 -9.21
C LEU A 147 3.58 -2.67 -10.59
N ALA A 148 3.04 -3.88 -10.76
CA ALA A 148 2.38 -4.27 -11.99
C ALA A 148 1.01 -3.58 -12.18
N SER A 149 0.39 -3.10 -11.10
CA SER A 149 -0.94 -2.49 -11.14
C SER A 149 -0.91 -1.08 -11.75
N ASP A 150 -2.00 -0.69 -12.43
CA ASP A 150 -2.23 0.68 -12.91
C ASP A 150 -2.96 1.56 -11.88
N VAL A 151 -2.94 1.16 -10.62
CA VAL A 151 -3.69 1.80 -9.56
C VAL A 151 -3.01 3.11 -9.15
N PRO A 152 -3.72 4.25 -9.15
CA PRO A 152 -3.11 5.56 -8.92
C PRO A 152 -2.76 5.85 -7.46
N ILE A 153 -3.30 5.11 -6.49
CA ILE A 153 -3.04 5.34 -5.06
C ILE A 153 -2.42 4.09 -4.45
N TRP A 154 -1.20 4.22 -3.94
CA TRP A 154 -0.46 3.15 -3.28
C TRP A 154 -0.41 3.37 -1.78
N LEU A 155 -0.83 2.39 -1.01
CA LEU A 155 -0.68 2.33 0.45
C LEU A 155 0.27 1.18 0.79
N LEU A 156 1.44 1.52 1.35
CA LEU A 156 2.49 0.54 1.67
C LEU A 156 2.75 0.52 3.18
N ASP A 157 2.38 -0.57 3.81
CA ASP A 157 2.57 -0.77 5.26
C ASP A 157 3.86 -1.57 5.51
N GLU A 158 4.86 -0.92 6.12
CA GLU A 158 6.20 -1.45 6.40
C GLU A 158 6.87 -2.12 5.17
N PRO A 159 6.90 -1.47 3.99
CA PRO A 159 7.33 -2.13 2.75
C PRO A 159 8.81 -2.51 2.73
N TYR A 160 9.64 -1.86 3.54
CA TYR A 160 11.09 -2.08 3.60
C TYR A 160 11.49 -3.28 4.46
N ASN A 161 10.58 -3.84 5.26
CA ASN A 161 10.87 -4.96 6.14
C ASN A 161 11.36 -6.18 5.35
N GLY A 162 12.55 -6.67 5.69
CA GLY A 162 13.16 -7.84 5.05
C GLY A 162 13.75 -7.59 3.66
N LEU A 163 13.83 -6.34 3.21
CA LEU A 163 14.54 -5.95 1.99
C LEU A 163 16.01 -5.65 2.30
N ASP A 164 16.89 -6.09 1.41
CA ASP A 164 18.28 -5.62 1.37
C ASP A 164 18.38 -4.22 0.74
N GLN A 165 19.55 -3.60 0.85
CA GLN A 165 19.77 -2.24 0.40
C GLN A 165 19.49 -2.04 -1.10
N ALA A 166 19.81 -3.05 -1.93
CA ALA A 166 19.54 -2.98 -3.38
C ALA A 166 18.04 -2.96 -3.67
N ASN A 167 17.26 -3.80 -2.97
CA ASN A 167 15.81 -3.85 -3.14
C ASN A 167 15.10 -2.63 -2.52
N VAL A 168 15.64 -2.04 -1.44
CA VAL A 168 15.19 -0.74 -0.94
C VAL A 168 15.34 0.33 -2.03
N ALA A 169 16.51 0.45 -2.66
CA ALA A 169 16.74 1.41 -3.73
C ALA A 169 15.81 1.21 -4.93
N ARG A 170 15.52 -0.06 -5.29
CA ARG A 170 14.57 -0.39 -6.38
C ARG A 170 13.14 0.03 -6.04
N LEU A 171 12.70 -0.21 -4.81
CA LEU A 171 11.38 0.23 -4.35
C LEU A 171 11.29 1.75 -4.34
N ASP A 172 12.30 2.43 -3.83
CA ASP A 172 12.35 3.88 -3.80
C ASP A 172 12.31 4.50 -5.22
N ALA A 173 13.04 3.93 -6.17
CA ALA A 173 12.95 4.34 -7.57
C ALA A 173 11.55 4.13 -8.17
N ALA A 174 10.86 3.05 -7.78
CA ALA A 174 9.50 2.80 -8.21
C ALA A 174 8.51 3.81 -7.62
N LEU A 175 8.69 4.18 -6.33
CA LEU A 175 7.89 5.21 -5.66
C LEU A 175 8.06 6.58 -6.33
N SER A 176 9.32 7.00 -6.61
CA SER A 176 9.57 8.25 -7.35
C SER A 176 8.86 8.26 -8.69
N ARG A 177 9.04 7.21 -9.49
CA ARG A 177 8.42 7.12 -10.81
C ARG A 177 6.90 7.18 -10.73
N HIS A 178 6.30 6.51 -9.76
CA HIS A 178 4.85 6.50 -9.55
C HIS A 178 4.32 7.90 -9.27
N THR A 179 4.95 8.63 -8.35
CA THR A 179 4.54 9.99 -7.99
C THR A 179 4.84 11.01 -9.08
N GLU A 180 5.96 10.91 -9.78
CA GLU A 180 6.29 11.73 -10.96
C GLU A 180 5.26 11.57 -12.08
N GLN A 181 4.69 10.38 -12.25
CA GLN A 181 3.59 10.11 -13.18
C GLN A 181 2.23 10.59 -12.66
N GLY A 182 2.20 11.16 -11.47
CA GLY A 182 1.00 11.73 -10.87
C GLY A 182 0.21 10.75 -10.03
N GLY A 183 0.78 9.62 -9.64
CA GLY A 183 0.23 8.76 -8.60
C GLY A 183 0.42 9.35 -7.21
N ILE A 184 -0.24 8.75 -6.23
CA ILE A 184 -0.10 9.05 -4.79
C ILE A 184 0.52 7.83 -4.12
N ALA A 185 1.50 8.03 -3.23
CA ALA A 185 2.03 6.98 -2.38
C ALA A 185 2.03 7.39 -0.91
N LEU A 186 1.42 6.57 -0.06
CA LEU A 186 1.56 6.68 1.40
C LEU A 186 2.40 5.49 1.88
N VAL A 187 3.51 5.78 2.54
CA VAL A 187 4.44 4.76 3.05
C VAL A 187 4.49 4.84 4.57
N ALA A 188 3.90 3.86 5.24
CA ALA A 188 4.05 3.68 6.69
C ALA A 188 5.31 2.86 6.95
N SER A 189 6.30 3.45 7.61
CA SER A 189 7.59 2.81 7.81
C SER A 189 8.37 3.46 8.95
N HIS A 190 9.20 2.66 9.62
CA HIS A 190 10.19 3.14 10.57
C HIS A 190 11.46 3.66 9.86
N ILE A 191 11.69 3.20 8.64
CA ILE A 191 12.80 3.62 7.78
C ILE A 191 12.26 4.69 6.84
N ALA A 192 12.95 5.84 6.79
CA ALA A 192 12.59 6.89 5.84
C ALA A 192 12.83 6.42 4.41
N PRO A 193 11.91 6.68 3.46
CA PRO A 193 12.22 6.59 2.04
C PRO A 193 13.46 7.44 1.72
N THR A 194 14.34 6.97 0.83
CA THR A 194 15.54 7.72 0.43
C THR A 194 15.26 8.72 -0.70
N VAL A 195 14.06 8.66 -1.26
CA VAL A 195 13.56 9.56 -2.30
C VAL A 195 12.89 10.80 -1.71
N ILE A 196 12.55 11.76 -2.56
CA ILE A 196 11.91 13.01 -2.12
C ILE A 196 10.54 12.71 -1.54
N VAL A 197 10.42 12.84 -0.23
CA VAL A 197 9.17 12.78 0.50
C VAL A 197 8.53 14.17 0.46
N THR A 198 7.31 14.26 -0.10
CA THR A 198 6.59 15.53 -0.19
C THR A 198 6.21 16.03 1.20
N ARG A 199 5.79 15.10 2.07
CA ARG A 199 5.34 15.40 3.42
C ARG A 199 5.54 14.22 4.37
N SER A 200 5.87 14.54 5.63
CA SER A 200 5.87 13.56 6.72
C SER A 200 4.60 13.73 7.58
N LEU A 201 3.87 12.64 7.77
CA LEU A 201 2.69 12.56 8.62
C LEU A 201 3.02 11.76 9.88
N VAL A 202 2.86 12.36 11.06
CA VAL A 202 3.07 11.67 12.32
C VAL A 202 1.71 11.23 12.88
N ILE A 203 1.57 9.93 13.14
CA ILE A 203 0.40 9.38 13.83
C ILE A 203 0.79 9.09 15.27
N ASP A 204 0.26 9.91 16.17
CA ASP A 204 0.40 9.71 17.61
C ASP A 204 -0.81 8.96 18.17
N ARG A 205 -0.53 8.09 19.13
CA ARG A 205 -1.59 7.39 19.84
C ARG A 205 -2.42 8.40 20.62
N PRO A 206 -3.75 8.47 20.43
CA PRO A 206 -4.59 9.25 21.35
C PRO A 206 -4.31 8.77 22.77
N LYS A 207 -4.22 9.69 23.73
CA LYS A 207 -4.18 9.33 25.16
C LYS A 207 -5.35 8.39 25.43
N ALA A 208 -5.08 7.27 26.12
CA ALA A 208 -6.02 6.16 26.27
C ALA A 208 -7.38 6.66 26.81
N GLU A 209 -8.33 6.80 25.91
CA GLU A 209 -9.74 6.99 26.23
C GLU A 209 -10.48 5.78 25.68
N LEU A 210 -11.27 5.13 26.55
CA LEU A 210 -12.24 4.13 26.14
C LEU A 210 -13.37 4.84 25.38
N ALA A 211 -13.82 4.23 24.29
CA ALA A 211 -15.04 4.69 23.62
C ALA A 211 -16.21 4.51 24.60
N ALA A 212 -16.93 5.58 24.85
CA ALA A 212 -18.13 5.57 25.70
C ALA A 212 -19.28 4.81 25.02
#